data_b9616f821f7474296abcc655191d36a1
#
_entry.id   b9616f821f7474296abcc655191d36a1
#
_cell.length_a   1.000
_cell.length_b   1.000
_cell.length_c   1.000
_cell.angle_alpha   90.00
_cell.angle_beta   90.00
_cell.angle_gamma   90.00
#
_symmetry.space_group_name_H-M   'P 1'
#
loop_
_entity.id
_entity.type
_entity.pdbx_description
1 polymer ?
#
loop_
_entity_poly.entity_id
_entity_poly.type
_entity_poly.pdbx_seq_one_letter_code
_entity_poly.pdbx_strand_id
1 'polypeptide(L)'
;MGTLSVFLVENHEDTVRYMQLFLEQLGHRVYVASDMNAALRVIPELKCDVLISDIGLPDGDGWVLLEKLGPRRPFFAIAMSGYGTGNDRLKSRAVGYDHHLVKPFTPDALLILLREAEKMKEQQS
;
A
#
# COMPACT_ATOMS: atom_id res chain seq x y z
N MET A 1 15.47 -10.41 8.64
CA MET A 1 14.04 -10.25 8.33
C MET A 1 13.42 -9.25 9.27
N GLY A 2 12.92 -8.18 8.75
CA GLY A 2 12.33 -7.15 9.57
C GLY A 2 10.82 -7.18 9.55
N THR A 3 10.21 -6.83 10.67
CA THR A 3 8.77 -6.60 10.73
C THR A 3 8.49 -5.24 10.08
N LEU A 4 7.53 -5.24 9.16
CA LEU A 4 7.06 -4.02 8.53
C LEU A 4 5.75 -3.58 9.16
N SER A 5 5.53 -2.28 9.21
CA SER A 5 4.22 -1.70 9.52
C SER A 5 3.57 -1.34 8.20
N VAL A 6 2.48 -1.99 7.87
CA VAL A 6 1.79 -1.85 6.59
C VAL A 6 0.46 -1.15 6.80
N PHE A 7 0.21 -0.12 6.01
CA PHE A 7 -1.10 0.53 6.00
C PHE A 7 -1.82 0.17 4.72
N LEU A 8 -2.95 -0.51 4.86
CA LEU A 8 -3.76 -1.00 3.74
C LEU A 8 -5.00 -0.13 3.57
N VAL A 9 -5.17 0.43 2.37
CA VAL A 9 -6.36 1.22 2.04
C VAL A 9 -7.16 0.47 0.99
N GLU A 10 -8.29 -0.09 1.39
CA GLU A 10 -9.12 -0.95 0.57
C GLU A 10 -10.53 -1.02 1.16
N ASN A 11 -11.56 -0.90 0.34
CA ASN A 11 -12.93 -0.92 0.84
C ASN A 11 -13.67 -2.25 0.64
N HIS A 12 -13.09 -3.22 -0.05
CA HIS A 12 -13.68 -4.55 -0.19
C HIS A 12 -13.32 -5.41 1.00
N GLU A 13 -14.30 -5.76 1.81
CA GLU A 13 -14.06 -6.51 3.04
C GLU A 13 -13.31 -7.82 2.84
N ASP A 14 -13.65 -8.56 1.80
CA ASP A 14 -13.00 -9.85 1.53
C ASP A 14 -11.52 -9.66 1.19
N THR A 15 -11.22 -8.65 0.39
CA THR A 15 -9.83 -8.32 0.03
C THR A 15 -9.04 -7.90 1.27
N VAL A 16 -9.64 -7.05 2.11
CA VAL A 16 -9.00 -6.60 3.36
C VAL A 16 -8.68 -7.80 4.24
N ARG A 17 -9.66 -8.67 4.45
CA ARG A 17 -9.49 -9.83 5.34
C ARG A 17 -8.40 -10.75 4.84
N TYR A 18 -8.39 -11.05 3.55
CA TYR A 18 -7.40 -11.91 2.95
C TYR A 18 -5.99 -11.31 3.07
N MET A 19 -5.84 -10.03 2.71
CA MET A 19 -4.53 -9.38 2.76
C MET A 19 -4.04 -9.19 4.18
N GLN A 20 -4.93 -8.83 5.09
CA GLN A 20 -4.57 -8.65 6.49
C GLN A 20 -4.04 -9.97 7.07
N LEU A 21 -4.77 -11.06 6.83
CA LEU A 21 -4.36 -12.38 7.31
C LEU A 21 -2.99 -12.76 6.73
N PHE A 22 -2.80 -12.58 5.44
CA PHE A 22 -1.55 -12.93 4.78
C PHE A 22 -0.37 -12.12 5.37
N LEU A 23 -0.56 -10.82 5.50
CA LEU A 23 0.50 -9.93 6.01
C LEU A 23 0.83 -10.25 7.47
N GLU A 24 -0.19 -10.52 8.28
CA GLU A 24 0.02 -10.87 9.69
C GLU A 24 0.72 -12.21 9.86
N GLN A 25 0.40 -13.18 9.00
CA GLN A 25 1.09 -14.46 9.01
C GLN A 25 2.57 -14.35 8.68
N LEU A 26 2.94 -13.32 7.91
CA LEU A 26 4.35 -13.04 7.62
C LEU A 26 5.04 -12.28 8.76
N GLY A 27 4.31 -11.91 9.80
CA GLY A 27 4.86 -11.22 10.96
C GLY A 27 4.79 -9.71 10.91
N HIS A 28 4.06 -9.16 9.95
CA HIS A 28 3.94 -7.71 9.81
C HIS A 28 2.76 -7.17 10.61
N ARG A 29 2.83 -5.89 10.96
CA ARG A 29 1.71 -5.15 11.56
C ARG A 29 0.88 -4.55 10.46
N VAL A 30 -0.45 -4.65 10.58
CA VAL A 30 -1.34 -4.16 9.54
C VAL A 30 -2.36 -3.20 10.13
N TYR A 31 -2.45 -2.03 9.51
CA TYR A 31 -3.50 -1.04 9.79
C TYR A 31 -4.36 -0.92 8.55
N VAL A 32 -5.64 -0.68 8.71
CA VAL A 32 -6.58 -0.67 7.60
C VAL A 32 -7.44 0.58 7.64
N ALA A 33 -7.66 1.17 6.47
CA ALA A 33 -8.68 2.20 6.27
C ALA A 33 -9.48 1.83 5.03
N SER A 34 -10.76 2.16 5.02
CA SER A 34 -11.63 1.83 3.89
C SER A 34 -11.79 2.97 2.90
N ASP A 35 -11.30 4.15 3.22
CA ASP A 35 -11.40 5.30 2.33
C ASP A 35 -10.19 6.23 2.49
N MET A 36 -10.12 7.21 1.57
CA MET A 36 -9.00 8.14 1.52
C MET A 36 -8.95 9.04 2.75
N ASN A 37 -10.08 9.57 3.18
CA ASN A 37 -10.11 10.51 4.30
C ASN A 37 -9.63 9.87 5.59
N ALA A 38 -10.06 8.64 5.88
CA ALA A 38 -9.59 7.91 7.06
C ALA A 38 -8.08 7.69 7.00
N ALA A 39 -7.57 7.30 5.83
CA ALA A 39 -6.14 7.08 5.63
C ALA A 39 -5.35 8.37 5.87
N LEU A 40 -5.83 9.49 5.33
CA LEU A 40 -5.16 10.79 5.50
C LEU A 40 -5.09 11.25 6.95
N ARG A 41 -6.10 10.89 7.76
CA ARG A 41 -6.10 11.24 9.18
C ARG A 41 -5.14 10.39 10.00
N VAL A 42 -5.02 9.12 9.65
CA VAL A 42 -4.32 8.15 10.49
C VAL A 42 -2.86 7.97 10.11
N ILE A 43 -2.56 7.90 8.81
CA ILE A 43 -1.19 7.62 8.36
C ILE A 43 -0.16 8.60 8.95
N PRO A 44 -0.40 9.92 8.97
CA PRO A 44 0.60 10.84 9.52
C PRO A 44 0.90 10.64 10.99
N GLU A 45 -0.03 10.04 11.74
CA GLU A 45 0.15 9.77 13.17
C GLU A 45 0.87 8.46 13.44
N LEU A 46 1.04 7.64 12.41
CA LEU A 46 1.71 6.35 12.50
C LEU A 46 3.03 6.40 11.74
N LYS A 47 3.99 5.63 12.20
CA LYS A 47 5.24 5.47 11.46
C LYS A 47 5.16 4.18 10.65
N CYS A 48 4.33 4.21 9.61
CA CYS A 48 4.19 3.07 8.73
C CYS A 48 5.32 3.00 7.73
N ASP A 49 5.74 1.79 7.44
CA ASP A 49 6.82 1.54 6.48
C ASP A 49 6.29 1.46 5.06
N VAL A 50 5.13 0.81 4.90
CA VAL A 50 4.58 0.48 3.58
C VAL A 50 3.14 0.96 3.48
N LEU A 51 2.81 1.59 2.36
CA LEU A 51 1.42 1.88 1.99
C LEU A 51 1.03 0.93 0.88
N ILE A 52 -0.09 0.23 1.05
CA ILE A 52 -0.71 -0.53 -0.03
C ILE A 52 -2.10 0.05 -0.22
N SER A 53 -2.33 0.71 -1.35
CA SER A 53 -3.60 1.40 -1.57
C SER A 53 -4.25 1.01 -2.88
N ASP A 54 -5.55 0.73 -2.80
CA ASP A 54 -6.37 0.66 -3.99
C ASP A 54 -6.38 2.04 -4.65
N ILE A 55 -6.40 2.08 -5.96
CA ILE A 55 -6.51 3.34 -6.70
C ILE A 55 -7.93 3.86 -6.62
N GLY A 56 -8.94 2.99 -6.83
CA GLY A 56 -10.33 3.40 -6.74
C GLY A 56 -10.83 3.39 -5.30
N LEU A 57 -11.05 4.54 -4.72
CA LEU A 57 -11.54 4.69 -3.34
C LEU A 57 -12.90 5.40 -3.36
N PRO A 58 -13.76 5.16 -2.34
CA PRO A 58 -15.11 5.75 -2.32
C PRO A 58 -15.12 7.27 -2.36
N ASP A 59 -14.13 7.92 -1.77
CA ASP A 59 -14.06 9.37 -1.62
C ASP A 59 -12.87 10.00 -2.32
N GLY A 60 -12.24 9.26 -3.24
CA GLY A 60 -11.09 9.79 -3.97
C GLY A 60 -10.37 8.69 -4.69
N ASP A 61 -9.05 8.80 -4.75
CA ASP A 61 -8.25 7.76 -5.37
C ASP A 61 -6.87 7.66 -4.70
N GLY A 62 -6.20 6.53 -4.96
CA GLY A 62 -4.91 6.26 -4.35
C GLY A 62 -3.79 7.19 -4.81
N TRP A 63 -3.91 7.77 -6.00
CA TRP A 63 -2.91 8.74 -6.50
C TRP A 63 -2.98 10.02 -5.68
N VAL A 64 -4.20 10.56 -5.51
CA VAL A 64 -4.43 11.76 -4.70
C VAL A 64 -4.02 11.52 -3.25
N LEU A 65 -4.30 10.33 -2.72
CA LEU A 65 -3.91 9.97 -1.36
C LEU A 65 -2.40 10.15 -1.17
N LEU A 66 -1.61 9.56 -2.06
CA LEU A 66 -0.15 9.63 -1.93
C LEU A 66 0.36 11.07 -2.06
N GLU A 67 -0.20 11.83 -3.02
CA GLU A 67 0.17 13.23 -3.19
C GLU A 67 -0.13 14.06 -1.95
N LYS A 68 -1.31 13.85 -1.34
CA LYS A 68 -1.70 14.60 -0.15
C LYS A 68 -0.88 14.24 1.08
N LEU A 69 -0.39 13.02 1.17
CA LEU A 69 0.48 12.63 2.27
C LEU A 69 1.82 13.37 2.20
N GLY A 70 2.30 13.64 0.99
CA GLY A 70 3.55 14.37 0.80
C GLY A 70 4.70 13.73 1.57
N PRO A 71 5.46 14.53 2.34
CA PRO A 71 6.62 13.99 3.07
C PRO A 71 6.26 13.07 4.22
N ARG A 72 4.99 12.99 4.60
CA ARG A 72 4.53 12.10 5.68
C ARG A 72 4.15 10.72 5.17
N ARG A 73 4.38 10.47 3.90
CA ARG A 73 4.08 9.18 3.30
C ARG A 73 5.03 8.09 3.82
N PRO A 74 4.56 6.83 3.87
CA PRO A 74 5.46 5.70 4.09
C PRO A 74 6.54 5.66 3.00
N PHE A 75 7.71 5.13 3.33
CA PHE A 75 8.85 5.16 2.40
C PHE A 75 8.68 4.22 1.20
N PHE A 76 7.75 3.28 1.28
CA PHE A 76 7.49 2.32 0.20
C PHE A 76 5.99 2.27 -0.07
N ALA A 77 5.59 2.40 -1.32
CA ALA A 77 4.18 2.46 -1.67
C ALA A 77 3.84 1.56 -2.85
N ILE A 78 2.78 0.79 -2.69
CA ILE A 78 2.27 -0.14 -3.69
C ILE A 78 0.83 0.25 -4.03
N ALA A 79 0.56 0.52 -5.31
CA ALA A 79 -0.79 0.77 -5.79
C ALA A 79 -1.42 -0.55 -6.24
N MET A 80 -2.75 -0.64 -6.07
CA MET A 80 -3.52 -1.79 -6.54
C MET A 80 -4.69 -1.32 -7.40
N SER A 81 -5.01 -2.06 -8.45
CA SER A 81 -6.19 -1.77 -9.26
C SER A 81 -6.77 -3.03 -9.87
N GLY A 82 -8.05 -2.98 -10.22
CA GLY A 82 -8.70 -4.05 -10.96
C GLY A 82 -8.37 -4.01 -12.44
N TYR A 83 -7.88 -2.88 -12.91
CA TYR A 83 -7.49 -2.68 -14.30
C TYR A 83 -6.08 -2.13 -14.33
N GLY A 84 -5.19 -2.82 -15.04
CA GLY A 84 -3.81 -2.37 -15.14
C GLY A 84 -3.50 -1.89 -16.54
N THR A 85 -4.07 -0.76 -16.96
CA THR A 85 -3.65 -0.17 -18.23
C THR A 85 -2.23 0.37 -18.08
N GLY A 86 -1.52 0.48 -19.20
CA GLY A 86 -0.19 1.08 -19.18
C GLY A 86 -0.20 2.48 -18.63
N ASN A 87 -1.26 3.26 -18.91
CA ASN A 87 -1.40 4.62 -18.41
C ASN A 87 -1.56 4.65 -16.90
N ASP A 88 -2.32 3.72 -16.32
CA ASP A 88 -2.50 3.64 -14.87
C ASP A 88 -1.17 3.36 -14.17
N ARG A 89 -0.37 2.46 -14.73
CA ARG A 89 0.94 2.13 -14.16
C ARG A 89 1.89 3.31 -14.23
N LEU A 90 1.90 4.02 -15.36
CA LEU A 90 2.72 5.21 -15.52
C LEU A 90 2.30 6.30 -14.54
N LYS A 91 0.99 6.49 -14.37
CA LYS A 91 0.48 7.48 -13.44
C LYS A 91 0.85 7.14 -12.00
N SER A 92 0.74 5.87 -11.61
CA SER A 92 1.12 5.42 -10.27
C SER A 92 2.59 5.73 -10.00
N ARG A 93 3.46 5.40 -10.95
CA ARG A 93 4.88 5.68 -10.80
C ARG A 93 5.16 7.18 -10.73
N ALA A 94 4.47 7.96 -11.57
CA ALA A 94 4.68 9.40 -11.63
C ALA A 94 4.34 10.10 -10.32
N VAL A 95 3.31 9.62 -9.60
CA VAL A 95 2.95 10.21 -8.30
C VAL A 95 3.78 9.67 -7.15
N GLY A 96 4.58 8.62 -7.36
CA GLY A 96 5.51 8.16 -6.36
C GLY A 96 5.31 6.73 -5.85
N TYR A 97 4.38 5.96 -6.42
CA TYR A 97 4.25 4.55 -6.08
C TYR A 97 5.45 3.78 -6.64
N ASP A 98 6.00 2.91 -5.83
CA ASP A 98 7.13 2.09 -6.22
C ASP A 98 6.71 0.95 -7.13
N HIS A 99 5.51 0.40 -6.91
CA HIS A 99 4.97 -0.70 -7.68
C HIS A 99 3.46 -0.56 -7.86
N HIS A 100 2.94 -1.27 -8.86
CA HIS A 100 1.52 -1.29 -9.16
C HIS A 100 1.10 -2.75 -9.39
N LEU A 101 0.24 -3.25 -8.51
CA LEU A 101 -0.31 -4.61 -8.63
C LEU A 101 -1.69 -4.57 -9.26
N VAL A 102 -1.92 -5.48 -10.21
CA VAL A 102 -3.24 -5.63 -10.85
C VAL A 102 -3.95 -6.81 -10.20
N LYS A 103 -5.17 -6.60 -9.75
CA LYS A 103 -5.98 -7.65 -9.13
C LYS A 103 -6.62 -8.53 -10.20
N PRO A 104 -6.73 -9.83 -9.97
CA PRO A 104 -6.18 -10.56 -8.83
C PRO A 104 -4.68 -10.79 -9.02
N PHE A 105 -3.93 -10.69 -7.92
CA PHE A 105 -2.51 -11.00 -7.95
C PHE A 105 -2.24 -12.17 -7.01
N THR A 106 -1.12 -12.85 -7.26
CA THR A 106 -0.74 -13.99 -6.43
C THR A 106 -0.10 -13.54 -5.14
N PRO A 107 -0.18 -14.35 -4.05
CA PRO A 107 0.56 -14.05 -2.84
C PRO A 107 2.06 -13.87 -3.07
N ASP A 108 2.63 -14.64 -4.01
CA ASP A 108 4.05 -14.53 -4.34
C ASP A 108 4.41 -13.16 -4.90
N ALA A 109 3.52 -12.59 -5.74
CA ALA A 109 3.76 -11.26 -6.29
C ALA A 109 3.87 -10.21 -5.18
N LEU A 110 2.99 -10.26 -4.21
CA LEU A 110 3.03 -9.35 -3.06
C LEU A 110 4.26 -9.63 -2.20
N LEU A 111 4.58 -10.90 -1.95
CA LEU A 111 5.72 -11.27 -1.14
C LEU A 111 7.03 -10.70 -1.69
N ILE A 112 7.24 -10.75 -2.99
CA ILE A 112 8.43 -10.20 -3.63
C ILE A 112 8.58 -8.71 -3.31
N LEU A 113 7.47 -7.96 -3.39
CA LEU A 113 7.49 -6.53 -3.12
C LEU A 113 7.76 -6.23 -1.63
N LEU A 114 7.20 -7.04 -0.75
CA LEU A 114 7.46 -6.88 0.69
C LEU A 114 8.91 -7.15 1.04
N ARG A 115 9.53 -8.12 0.37
CA ARG A 115 10.97 -8.38 0.54
C ARG A 115 11.81 -7.19 0.12
N GLU A 116 11.43 -6.54 -0.96
CA GLU A 116 12.10 -5.31 -1.39
C GLU A 116 11.96 -4.21 -0.34
N ALA A 117 10.77 -4.04 0.23
CA ALA A 117 10.53 -3.06 1.29
C ALA A 117 11.36 -3.36 2.53
N GLU A 118 11.49 -4.64 2.91
CA GLU A 118 12.31 -5.05 4.04
C GLU A 118 13.78 -4.65 3.85
N LYS A 119 14.29 -4.87 2.63
CA LYS A 119 15.67 -4.48 2.32
C LYS A 119 15.87 -2.97 2.39
N MET A 120 14.90 -2.22 1.88
CA MET A 120 14.97 -0.75 1.96
C MET A 120 14.94 -0.26 3.39
N LYS A 121 14.15 -0.89 4.24
CA LYS A 121 14.09 -0.54 5.66
C LYS A 121 15.42 -0.80 6.36
N GLU A 122 16.06 -1.90 6.05
CA GLU A 122 17.38 -2.21 6.61
C GLU A 122 18.42 -1.16 6.24
N GLN A 123 18.34 -0.65 5.01
CA GLN A 123 19.27 0.37 4.53
C GLN A 123 19.08 1.73 5.18
N GLN A 124 17.90 1.97 5.75
CA GLN A 124 17.57 3.24 6.38
C GLN A 124 17.99 3.32 7.85
N SER A 125 18.32 2.20 8.45
CA SER A 125 18.65 2.16 9.89
C SER A 125 20.14 2.28 10.18
#